data_5ac741bb3ce3fcc5742b90cbf4de8de2
#
_entry.id   5ac741bb3ce3fcc5742b90cbf4de8de2
#
_cell.length_a   1.000
_cell.length_b   1.000
_cell.length_c   1.000
_cell.angle_alpha   90.00
_cell.angle_beta   90.00
_cell.angle_gamma   90.00
#
_symmetry.space_group_name_H-M   'P 1'
#
loop_
_entity.id
_entity.type
_entity.pdbx_description
1 polymer ?
#
loop_
_entity_poly.entity_id
_entity_poly.type
_entity_poly.pdbx_seq_one_letter_code
_entity_poly.pdbx_strand_id
1 'polypeptide(L)'
;MRKIITGLFILLSATFVSSCSKEDNYEGPDAAFKGRLLDNDSKENFMTETGGVQVKLEELSWSATPTPQYIPSKSDGTFEDTKLFSGHYRVTPANGAFWPVEGIEIDINGTTTQDFTLTPYLRITQFEHELQGTTLIMRCKLSAPKEAGLPRLLDIKPFVNISDYVGSGATISQYTDPNKVDINASWSDEIAAKTYEIKVPNLKSGRTFYARLGARVDDSYKQFNYSQIIVIKVP
;
A
#
# COMPACT_ATOMS: atom_id res chain seq x y z
N MET A 1 -25.10 65.26 14.31
CA MET A 1 -24.56 64.34 13.32
C MET A 1 -23.62 63.24 13.93
N ARG A 2 -22.72 63.59 14.87
CA ARG A 2 -21.79 62.60 15.46
C ARG A 2 -22.44 61.46 16.23
N LYS A 3 -23.57 61.69 16.95
CA LYS A 3 -24.33 60.67 17.69
C LYS A 3 -25.13 59.70 16.82
N ILE A 4 -25.54 60.13 15.62
CA ILE A 4 -26.27 59.29 14.66
C ILE A 4 -25.33 58.33 13.95
N ILE A 5 -24.11 58.78 13.65
CA ILE A 5 -23.08 57.96 13.01
C ILE A 5 -22.61 56.83 13.95
N THR A 6 -22.48 57.12 15.26
CA THR A 6 -22.11 56.09 16.26
C THR A 6 -23.20 55.04 16.44
N GLY A 7 -24.47 55.41 16.40
CA GLY A 7 -25.62 54.49 16.45
C GLY A 7 -25.70 53.57 15.22
N LEU A 8 -25.41 54.12 14.04
CA LEU A 8 -25.41 53.34 12.79
C LEU A 8 -24.24 52.33 12.71
N PHE A 9 -23.09 52.69 13.29
CA PHE A 9 -21.92 51.76 13.35
C PHE A 9 -22.17 50.60 14.32
N ILE A 10 -22.85 50.82 15.44
CA ILE A 10 -23.22 49.76 16.39
C ILE A 10 -24.29 48.85 15.81
N LEU A 11 -25.22 49.36 15.03
CA LEU A 11 -26.25 48.54 14.39
C LEU A 11 -25.69 47.70 13.25
N LEU A 12 -24.65 48.14 12.54
CA LEU A 12 -24.02 47.44 11.44
C LEU A 12 -23.08 46.31 11.95
N SER A 13 -22.52 46.43 13.15
CA SER A 13 -21.68 45.38 13.76
C SER A 13 -22.47 44.23 14.39
N ALA A 14 -23.76 44.39 14.65
CA ALA A 14 -24.63 43.36 15.20
C ALA A 14 -25.12 42.32 14.16
N THR A 15 -25.01 42.61 12.86
CA THR A 15 -25.46 41.72 11.79
C THR A 15 -24.44 40.68 11.34
N PHE A 16 -23.20 40.69 11.85
CA PHE A 16 -22.14 39.76 11.45
C PHE A 16 -21.98 38.51 12.37
N VAL A 17 -22.75 38.38 13.43
CA VAL A 17 -22.61 37.25 14.39
C VAL A 17 -23.65 36.15 14.22
N SER A 18 -24.46 36.14 13.16
CA SER A 18 -25.41 35.04 12.94
C SER A 18 -25.00 34.04 11.85
N SER A 19 -23.71 34.01 11.50
CA SER A 19 -23.19 33.05 10.56
C SER A 19 -22.48 31.91 11.33
N CYS A 20 -23.00 30.72 11.25
CA CYS A 20 -22.51 29.44 11.73
C CYS A 20 -23.09 28.97 13.07
N SER A 21 -24.38 28.66 13.08
CA SER A 21 -24.95 27.71 14.00
C SER A 21 -25.87 26.70 13.30
N LYS A 22 -25.47 26.17 12.13
CA LYS A 22 -25.95 24.86 11.74
C LYS A 22 -25.03 23.86 12.45
N GLU A 23 -25.44 23.43 13.62
CA GLU A 23 -24.88 22.19 14.15
C GLU A 23 -25.15 21.12 13.11
N ASP A 24 -24.10 20.46 12.68
CA ASP A 24 -24.19 19.28 11.84
C ASP A 24 -24.74 18.16 12.73
N ASN A 25 -26.06 17.95 12.67
CA ASN A 25 -26.76 16.93 13.46
C ASN A 25 -26.71 15.55 12.82
N TYR A 26 -25.84 15.31 11.84
CA TYR A 26 -25.65 13.99 11.30
C TYR A 26 -24.92 13.10 12.32
N GLU A 27 -25.42 11.88 12.49
CA GLU A 27 -24.70 10.86 13.28
C GLU A 27 -23.32 10.64 12.68
N GLY A 28 -22.31 10.52 13.54
CA GLY A 28 -20.94 10.25 13.12
C GLY A 28 -20.78 8.82 12.59
N PRO A 29 -19.61 8.49 12.02
CA PRO A 29 -19.29 7.14 11.58
C PRO A 29 -19.46 6.14 12.72
N ASP A 30 -20.20 5.05 12.48
CA ASP A 30 -20.63 4.05 13.45
C ASP A 30 -20.12 2.65 13.16
N ALA A 31 -19.34 2.50 12.07
CA ALA A 31 -18.84 1.21 11.60
C ALA A 31 -17.32 1.18 11.39
N ALA A 32 -16.78 -0.04 11.38
CA ALA A 32 -15.40 -0.34 11.10
C ALA A 32 -15.31 -1.51 10.11
N PHE A 33 -14.37 -1.44 9.19
CA PHE A 33 -14.08 -2.52 8.27
C PHE A 33 -12.60 -2.86 8.28
N LYS A 34 -12.27 -4.14 8.44
CA LYS A 34 -10.91 -4.63 8.51
C LYS A 34 -10.76 -6.00 7.88
N GLY A 35 -9.52 -6.40 7.61
CA GLY A 35 -9.23 -7.71 7.09
C GLY A 35 -7.78 -7.86 6.67
N ARG A 36 -7.53 -8.94 5.93
CA ARG A 36 -6.22 -9.28 5.40
C ARG A 36 -6.30 -9.54 3.90
N LEU A 37 -5.24 -9.17 3.23
CA LEU A 37 -4.96 -9.60 1.88
C LEU A 37 -4.11 -10.87 1.98
N LEU A 38 -4.54 -11.95 1.38
CA LEU A 38 -3.91 -13.27 1.48
C LEU A 38 -3.39 -13.70 0.11
N ASP A 39 -2.19 -14.28 0.07
CA ASP A 39 -1.71 -14.95 -1.13
C ASP A 39 -2.55 -16.21 -1.41
N ASN A 40 -2.92 -16.42 -2.68
CA ASN A 40 -3.83 -17.49 -3.08
C ASN A 40 -3.31 -18.91 -2.83
N ASP A 41 -1.99 -19.11 -2.81
CA ASP A 41 -1.39 -20.44 -2.61
C ASP A 41 -0.99 -20.66 -1.16
N SER A 42 -0.14 -19.80 -0.60
CA SER A 42 0.37 -19.95 0.77
C SER A 42 -0.68 -19.68 1.84
N LYS A 43 -1.72 -18.92 1.52
CA LYS A 43 -2.73 -18.40 2.47
C LYS A 43 -2.13 -17.50 3.56
N GLU A 44 -0.87 -17.14 3.41
CA GLU A 44 -0.21 -16.16 4.26
C GLU A 44 -0.56 -14.74 3.82
N ASN A 45 -0.24 -13.77 4.67
CA ASN A 45 -0.48 -12.37 4.35
C ASN A 45 0.29 -11.94 3.10
N PHE A 46 -0.39 -11.27 2.20
CA PHE A 46 0.17 -10.69 0.98
C PHE A 46 1.10 -9.52 1.33
N MET A 47 2.40 -9.73 1.25
CA MET A 47 3.38 -8.71 1.58
C MET A 47 3.35 -7.57 0.57
N THR A 48 3.13 -6.37 1.05
CA THR A 48 3.07 -5.16 0.23
C THR A 48 3.86 -4.03 0.89
N GLU A 49 3.77 -2.82 0.42
CA GLU A 49 4.15 -1.63 1.18
C GLU A 49 2.91 -0.93 1.74
N THR A 50 3.07 -0.06 2.69
CA THR A 50 1.94 0.73 3.22
C THR A 50 1.31 1.54 2.09
N GLY A 51 0.03 1.30 1.83
CA GLY A 51 -0.70 1.89 0.72
C GLY A 51 -0.39 1.30 -0.66
N GLY A 52 0.44 0.26 -0.76
CA GLY A 52 0.78 -0.42 -2.02
C GLY A 52 -0.37 -1.25 -2.59
N VAL A 53 -1.33 -1.61 -1.76
CA VAL A 53 -2.66 -2.08 -2.16
C VAL A 53 -3.69 -1.18 -1.50
N GLN A 54 -4.77 -0.93 -2.19
CA GLN A 54 -5.91 -0.19 -1.67
C GLN A 54 -7.17 -1.05 -1.73
N VAL A 55 -7.93 -1.07 -0.66
CA VAL A 55 -9.25 -1.69 -0.65
C VAL A 55 -10.26 -0.61 -1.01
N LYS A 56 -10.79 -0.68 -2.24
CA LYS A 56 -11.80 0.23 -2.76
C LYS A 56 -13.15 -0.10 -2.16
N LEU A 57 -13.84 0.89 -1.59
CA LEU A 57 -15.20 0.80 -1.08
C LEU A 57 -16.11 1.72 -1.91
N GLU A 58 -17.19 1.16 -2.42
CA GLU A 58 -18.25 1.85 -3.14
C GLU A 58 -19.54 1.65 -2.35
N GLU A 59 -20.01 2.70 -1.68
CA GLU A 59 -21.23 2.62 -0.88
C GLU A 59 -22.47 2.65 -1.78
N LEU A 60 -23.20 1.55 -1.81
CA LEU A 60 -24.35 1.33 -2.69
C LEU A 60 -25.69 1.72 -2.08
N SER A 61 -25.74 2.03 -0.77
CA SER A 61 -26.98 2.37 -0.06
C SER A 61 -27.67 3.61 -0.62
N TRP A 62 -26.89 4.55 -1.19
CA TRP A 62 -27.39 5.85 -1.64
C TRP A 62 -27.27 6.08 -3.15
N SER A 63 -26.39 5.35 -3.84
CA SER A 63 -26.14 5.52 -5.26
C SER A 63 -25.67 4.21 -5.89
N ALA A 64 -26.13 3.92 -7.10
CA ALA A 64 -25.62 2.82 -7.91
C ALA A 64 -24.21 3.10 -8.48
N THR A 65 -23.77 4.36 -8.48
CA THR A 65 -22.45 4.81 -8.97
C THR A 65 -21.82 5.78 -7.97
N PRO A 66 -21.49 5.32 -6.75
CA PRO A 66 -20.92 6.17 -5.72
C PRO A 66 -19.47 6.56 -6.04
N THR A 67 -19.03 7.67 -5.46
CA THR A 67 -17.61 8.02 -5.45
C THR A 67 -16.88 7.03 -4.52
N PRO A 68 -15.85 6.31 -4.99
CA PRO A 68 -15.18 5.31 -4.19
C PRO A 68 -14.33 5.94 -3.08
N GLN A 69 -14.28 5.27 -1.95
CA GLN A 69 -13.32 5.48 -0.87
C GLN A 69 -12.24 4.40 -0.94
N TYR A 70 -11.09 4.64 -0.32
CA TYR A 70 -9.97 3.70 -0.37
C TYR A 70 -9.35 3.52 1.02
N ILE A 71 -9.27 2.28 1.47
CA ILE A 71 -8.53 1.90 2.67
C ILE A 71 -7.13 1.45 2.25
N PRO A 72 -6.06 2.13 2.68
CA PRO A 72 -4.70 1.69 2.38
C PRO A 72 -4.33 0.44 3.18
N SER A 73 -3.66 -0.52 2.53
CA SER A 73 -3.06 -1.65 3.23
C SER A 73 -1.85 -1.23 4.07
N LYS A 74 -1.58 -1.97 5.13
CA LYS A 74 -0.30 -1.96 5.84
C LYS A 74 0.72 -2.84 5.11
N SER A 75 1.99 -2.74 5.48
CA SER A 75 3.08 -3.50 4.84
C SER A 75 2.97 -5.01 5.02
N ASP A 76 2.26 -5.45 6.05
CA ASP A 76 1.97 -6.85 6.36
C ASP A 76 0.71 -7.40 5.68
N GLY A 77 0.09 -6.62 4.78
CA GLY A 77 -1.12 -7.01 4.07
C GLY A 77 -2.41 -6.86 4.86
N THR A 78 -2.38 -6.33 6.08
CA THR A 78 -3.62 -6.00 6.79
C THR A 78 -4.17 -4.64 6.35
N PHE A 79 -5.47 -4.44 6.54
CA PHE A 79 -6.12 -3.14 6.32
C PHE A 79 -7.19 -2.91 7.38
N GLU A 80 -7.47 -1.65 7.71
CA GLU A 80 -8.49 -1.27 8.67
C GLU A 80 -8.91 0.19 8.48
N ASP A 81 -10.23 0.43 8.51
CA ASP A 81 -10.84 1.73 8.70
C ASP A 81 -11.88 1.63 9.81
N THR A 82 -11.80 2.50 10.80
CA THR A 82 -12.67 2.53 11.97
C THR A 82 -13.67 3.69 11.92
N LYS A 83 -13.77 4.38 10.80
CA LYS A 83 -14.59 5.58 10.63
C LYS A 83 -15.46 5.51 9.37
N LEU A 84 -16.17 4.40 9.22
CA LEU A 84 -17.15 4.19 8.16
C LEU A 84 -18.58 4.40 8.69
N PHE A 85 -19.49 4.69 7.79
CA PHE A 85 -20.91 4.61 8.06
C PHE A 85 -21.40 3.18 7.81
N SER A 86 -22.37 2.73 8.60
CA SER A 86 -23.06 1.47 8.33
C SER A 86 -23.79 1.57 6.99
N GLY A 87 -23.69 0.52 6.16
CA GLY A 87 -24.30 0.51 4.84
C GLY A 87 -23.97 -0.72 4.01
N HIS A 88 -24.50 -0.75 2.79
CA HIS A 88 -24.24 -1.77 1.78
C HIS A 88 -23.11 -1.32 0.85
N TYR A 89 -22.02 -2.08 0.78
CA TYR A 89 -20.81 -1.70 0.06
C TYR A 89 -20.42 -2.74 -0.98
N ARG A 90 -19.90 -2.28 -2.12
CA ARG A 90 -19.05 -3.09 -2.98
C ARG A 90 -17.60 -2.85 -2.61
N VAL A 91 -16.90 -3.93 -2.28
CA VAL A 91 -15.52 -3.90 -1.79
C VAL A 91 -14.61 -4.63 -2.76
N THR A 92 -13.53 -3.98 -3.22
CA THR A 92 -12.61 -4.53 -4.23
C THR A 92 -11.17 -4.17 -3.88
N PRO A 93 -10.27 -5.14 -3.65
CA PRO A 93 -8.83 -4.88 -3.66
C PRO A 93 -8.37 -4.31 -5.01
N ALA A 94 -7.60 -3.26 -4.99
CA ALA A 94 -7.19 -2.51 -6.19
C ALA A 94 -5.76 -1.96 -6.08
N ASN A 95 -5.22 -1.52 -7.20
CA ASN A 95 -3.98 -0.75 -7.33
C ASN A 95 -2.70 -1.45 -6.85
N GLY A 96 -2.68 -2.77 -6.72
CA GLY A 96 -1.54 -3.54 -6.23
C GLY A 96 -0.88 -4.43 -7.29
N ALA A 97 0.19 -5.12 -6.89
CA ALA A 97 0.96 -6.02 -7.74
C ALA A 97 0.31 -7.43 -7.82
N PHE A 98 -0.94 -7.51 -8.25
CA PHE A 98 -1.69 -8.75 -8.34
C PHE A 98 -2.67 -8.74 -9.52
N TRP A 99 -3.09 -9.93 -9.94
CA TRP A 99 -4.11 -10.09 -10.96
C TRP A 99 -5.43 -9.50 -10.49
N PRO A 100 -6.13 -8.71 -11.34
CA PRO A 100 -7.40 -8.11 -10.97
C PRO A 100 -8.39 -9.12 -10.40
N VAL A 101 -9.10 -8.71 -9.36
CA VAL A 101 -10.15 -9.48 -8.70
C VAL A 101 -11.49 -8.76 -8.83
N GLU A 102 -12.56 -9.51 -8.83
CA GLU A 102 -13.90 -8.93 -8.77
C GLU A 102 -14.23 -8.44 -7.37
N GLY A 103 -15.02 -7.37 -7.28
CA GLY A 103 -15.54 -6.88 -6.01
C GLY A 103 -16.64 -7.77 -5.46
N ILE A 104 -16.76 -7.78 -4.15
CA ILE A 104 -17.86 -8.43 -3.43
C ILE A 104 -18.79 -7.38 -2.85
N GLU A 105 -20.08 -7.69 -2.75
CA GLU A 105 -21.05 -6.86 -2.03
C GLU A 105 -21.22 -7.39 -0.61
N ILE A 106 -21.16 -6.49 0.37
CA ILE A 106 -21.19 -6.82 1.80
C ILE A 106 -21.86 -5.71 2.60
N ASP A 107 -22.62 -6.09 3.62
CA ASP A 107 -23.14 -5.14 4.59
C ASP A 107 -22.09 -4.88 5.67
N ILE A 108 -21.72 -3.62 5.84
CA ILE A 108 -20.80 -3.16 6.89
C ILE A 108 -21.66 -2.56 8.02
N ASN A 109 -21.67 -3.21 9.17
CA ASN A 109 -22.38 -2.78 10.37
C ASN A 109 -21.52 -3.04 11.60
N GLY A 110 -21.33 -2.04 12.46
CA GLY A 110 -20.40 -2.14 13.58
C GLY A 110 -19.00 -2.55 13.08
N THR A 111 -18.38 -3.58 13.64
CA THR A 111 -17.09 -4.09 13.19
C THR A 111 -17.27 -5.28 12.25
N THR A 112 -17.02 -5.08 10.97
CA THR A 112 -17.07 -6.12 9.95
C THR A 112 -15.65 -6.54 9.53
N THR A 113 -15.42 -7.86 9.41
CA THR A 113 -14.11 -8.41 9.00
C THR A 113 -14.26 -9.23 7.73
N GLN A 114 -13.39 -8.97 6.73
CA GLN A 114 -13.36 -9.70 5.46
C GLN A 114 -11.92 -9.83 4.96
N ASP A 115 -11.48 -11.06 4.74
CA ASP A 115 -10.20 -11.35 4.09
C ASP A 115 -10.39 -11.48 2.57
N PHE A 116 -9.38 -11.08 1.78
CA PHE A 116 -9.36 -11.20 0.32
C PHE A 116 -8.18 -12.04 -0.12
N THR A 117 -8.43 -12.99 -1.00
CA THR A 117 -7.39 -13.83 -1.60
C THR A 117 -6.93 -13.22 -2.92
N LEU A 118 -5.64 -12.98 -3.08
CA LEU A 118 -5.02 -12.34 -4.24
C LEU A 118 -4.01 -13.28 -4.91
N THR A 119 -3.95 -13.24 -6.22
CA THR A 119 -2.90 -13.90 -7.00
C THR A 119 -1.83 -12.85 -7.36
N PRO A 120 -0.63 -12.87 -6.76
CA PRO A 120 0.43 -11.92 -7.13
C PRO A 120 0.86 -12.12 -8.59
N TYR A 121 1.39 -11.05 -9.20
CA TYR A 121 2.06 -11.21 -10.50
C TYR A 121 3.32 -12.05 -10.37
N LEU A 122 4.11 -11.76 -9.35
CA LEU A 122 5.38 -12.43 -9.08
C LEU A 122 5.48 -12.82 -7.60
N ARG A 123 6.24 -13.86 -7.31
CA ARG A 123 6.71 -14.17 -5.96
C ARG A 123 8.22 -14.13 -5.92
N ILE A 124 8.75 -13.55 -4.87
CA ILE A 124 10.18 -13.64 -4.53
C ILE A 124 10.34 -14.88 -3.68
N THR A 125 11.04 -15.87 -4.21
CA THR A 125 11.25 -17.18 -3.58
C THR A 125 12.72 -17.41 -3.27
N GLN A 126 13.03 -18.36 -2.40
CA GLN A 126 14.42 -18.67 -2.01
C GLN A 126 15.19 -17.40 -1.60
N PHE A 127 14.52 -16.53 -0.83
CA PHE A 127 15.12 -15.28 -0.40
C PHE A 127 16.14 -15.51 0.72
N GLU A 128 17.38 -15.18 0.43
CA GLU A 128 18.53 -15.29 1.35
C GLU A 128 19.25 -13.95 1.43
N HIS A 129 19.92 -13.70 2.54
CA HIS A 129 20.74 -12.51 2.71
C HIS A 129 21.96 -12.77 3.58
N GLU A 130 23.00 -12.00 3.35
CA GLU A 130 24.20 -11.96 4.18
C GLU A 130 24.77 -10.55 4.22
N LEU A 131 25.49 -10.23 5.29
CA LEU A 131 26.21 -8.97 5.43
C LEU A 131 27.71 -9.25 5.41
N GLN A 132 28.41 -8.69 4.41
CA GLN A 132 29.86 -8.77 4.27
C GLN A 132 30.47 -7.37 4.52
N GLY A 133 30.98 -7.15 5.73
CA GLY A 133 31.40 -5.82 6.16
C GLY A 133 30.22 -4.84 6.14
N THR A 134 30.27 -3.85 5.25
CA THR A 134 29.20 -2.87 5.04
C THR A 134 28.38 -3.14 3.78
N THR A 135 28.54 -4.29 3.15
CA THR A 135 27.80 -4.66 1.94
C THR A 135 26.73 -5.71 2.29
N LEU A 136 25.47 -5.36 2.08
CA LEU A 136 24.36 -6.30 2.14
C LEU A 136 24.24 -7.01 0.80
N ILE A 137 24.25 -8.33 0.82
CA ILE A 137 24.04 -9.19 -0.35
C ILE A 137 22.71 -9.91 -0.15
N MET A 138 21.81 -9.78 -1.11
CA MET A 138 20.49 -10.43 -1.13
C MET A 138 20.39 -11.30 -2.37
N ARG A 139 19.92 -12.55 -2.20
CA ARG A 139 19.69 -13.49 -3.31
C ARG A 139 18.26 -13.95 -3.32
N CYS A 140 17.72 -14.15 -4.51
CA CYS A 140 16.36 -14.68 -4.67
C CYS A 140 16.18 -15.35 -6.02
N LYS A 141 15.09 -16.10 -6.13
CA LYS A 141 14.49 -16.48 -7.40
C LYS A 141 13.12 -15.81 -7.56
N LEU A 142 12.63 -15.77 -8.78
CA LEU A 142 11.27 -15.35 -9.08
C LEU A 142 10.42 -16.55 -9.48
N SER A 143 9.14 -16.51 -9.14
CA SER A 143 8.13 -17.39 -9.72
C SER A 143 6.88 -16.57 -10.10
N ALA A 144 6.17 -17.04 -11.12
CA ALA A 144 4.92 -16.45 -11.58
C ALA A 144 3.79 -17.46 -11.35
N PRO A 145 2.85 -17.19 -10.43
CA PRO A 145 1.71 -18.09 -10.17
C PRO A 145 0.81 -18.30 -11.39
N LYS A 146 0.76 -17.31 -12.25
CA LYS A 146 0.02 -17.33 -13.51
C LYS A 146 0.87 -16.67 -14.58
N GLU A 147 1.29 -17.46 -15.56
CA GLU A 147 2.17 -17.01 -16.65
C GLU A 147 1.41 -16.42 -17.83
N ALA A 148 0.23 -17.03 -18.15
CA ALA A 148 -0.57 -16.60 -19.27
C ALA A 148 -1.07 -15.16 -19.07
N GLY A 149 -0.64 -14.26 -19.96
CA GLY A 149 -0.98 -12.84 -19.92
C GLY A 149 -0.19 -12.03 -18.90
N LEU A 150 0.85 -12.59 -18.28
CA LEU A 150 1.71 -11.86 -17.34
C LEU A 150 2.36 -10.67 -18.08
N PRO A 151 2.23 -9.43 -17.55
CA PRO A 151 2.92 -8.30 -18.12
C PRO A 151 4.45 -8.49 -18.08
N ARG A 152 5.14 -7.80 -18.98
CA ARG A 152 6.62 -7.80 -19.02
C ARG A 152 7.22 -7.45 -17.67
N LEU A 153 8.20 -8.20 -17.22
CA LEU A 153 8.95 -7.90 -16.01
C LEU A 153 9.83 -6.67 -16.24
N LEU A 154 9.84 -5.77 -15.28
CA LEU A 154 10.63 -4.55 -15.33
C LEU A 154 11.98 -4.73 -14.63
N ASP A 155 11.95 -4.88 -13.33
CA ASP A 155 13.15 -4.90 -12.49
C ASP A 155 12.94 -5.63 -11.16
N ILE A 156 14.06 -5.90 -10.50
CA ILE A 156 14.14 -6.23 -9.07
C ILE A 156 14.92 -5.12 -8.40
N LYS A 157 14.38 -4.57 -7.30
CA LYS A 157 15.03 -3.50 -6.54
C LYS A 157 15.23 -3.90 -5.08
N PRO A 158 16.40 -3.56 -4.50
CA PRO A 158 16.53 -3.53 -3.05
C PRO A 158 15.85 -2.28 -2.50
N PHE A 159 15.14 -2.40 -1.41
CA PHE A 159 14.63 -1.28 -0.64
C PHE A 159 15.27 -1.32 0.73
N VAL A 160 15.85 -0.19 1.16
CA VAL A 160 16.58 -0.08 2.43
C VAL A 160 16.16 1.19 3.14
N ASN A 161 15.79 1.08 4.41
CA ASN A 161 15.43 2.22 5.25
C ASN A 161 15.95 2.02 6.69
N ILE A 162 15.87 3.05 7.51
CA ILE A 162 16.23 3.02 8.93
C ILE A 162 15.04 2.63 9.84
N SER A 163 13.89 2.40 9.27
CA SER A 163 12.68 1.93 9.93
C SER A 163 12.07 0.77 9.16
N ASP A 164 11.19 0.02 9.78
CA ASP A 164 10.41 -1.07 9.18
C ASP A 164 9.41 -0.58 8.12
N TYR A 165 9.20 0.73 8.05
CA TYR A 165 8.46 1.39 6.98
C TYR A 165 9.35 1.48 5.73
N VAL A 166 9.50 0.35 5.02
CA VAL A 166 10.41 0.19 3.88
C VAL A 166 9.69 -0.31 2.64
N GLY A 167 9.91 0.37 1.51
CA GLY A 167 9.29 0.07 0.21
C GLY A 167 9.57 1.16 -0.81
N SER A 168 8.85 1.17 -1.92
CA SER A 168 9.07 2.14 -3.00
C SER A 168 8.78 3.58 -2.58
N GLY A 169 7.79 3.77 -1.71
CA GLY A 169 7.44 5.07 -1.13
C GLY A 169 8.31 5.49 0.05
N ALA A 170 9.13 4.59 0.62
CA ALA A 170 9.92 4.86 1.81
C ALA A 170 11.25 4.08 1.76
N THR A 171 12.24 4.64 1.07
CA THR A 171 13.56 4.04 0.90
C THR A 171 14.64 5.10 0.84
N ILE A 172 15.88 4.70 1.14
CA ILE A 172 17.07 5.55 0.97
C ILE A 172 17.58 5.33 -0.46
N SER A 173 17.35 6.30 -1.35
CA SER A 173 17.58 6.19 -2.79
C SER A 173 18.98 5.74 -3.17
N GLN A 174 20.01 6.20 -2.43
CA GLN A 174 21.41 5.80 -2.69
C GLN A 174 21.66 4.29 -2.54
N TYR A 175 20.82 3.58 -1.78
CA TYR A 175 20.91 2.13 -1.61
C TYR A 175 19.98 1.35 -2.54
N THR A 176 19.01 2.02 -3.16
CA THR A 176 17.96 1.40 -3.98
C THR A 176 18.26 1.50 -5.47
N ASP A 177 18.26 2.71 -6.03
CA ASP A 177 18.26 2.89 -7.48
C ASP A 177 19.55 2.43 -8.18
N PRO A 178 20.76 2.64 -7.63
CA PRO A 178 21.98 2.16 -8.25
C PRO A 178 22.14 0.64 -8.23
N ASN A 179 21.41 -0.03 -7.35
CA ASN A 179 21.58 -1.46 -7.08
C ASN A 179 20.45 -2.33 -7.64
N LYS A 180 19.57 -1.76 -8.45
CA LYS A 180 18.52 -2.52 -9.13
C LYS A 180 19.07 -3.44 -10.20
N VAL A 181 18.33 -4.50 -10.48
CA VAL A 181 18.57 -5.40 -11.60
C VAL A 181 17.45 -5.22 -12.61
N ASP A 182 17.75 -4.63 -13.76
CA ASP A 182 16.80 -4.51 -14.87
C ASP A 182 16.63 -5.88 -15.55
N ILE A 183 15.38 -6.30 -15.73
CA ILE A 183 15.02 -7.52 -16.45
C ILE A 183 14.52 -7.17 -17.86
N ASN A 184 13.53 -6.31 -17.94
CA ASN A 184 12.93 -5.79 -19.17
C ASN A 184 12.56 -6.87 -20.20
N ALA A 185 12.05 -8.01 -19.74
CA ALA A 185 11.73 -9.18 -20.55
C ALA A 185 10.37 -9.80 -20.18
N SER A 186 9.78 -10.53 -21.12
CA SER A 186 8.65 -11.41 -20.84
C SER A 186 9.11 -12.59 -20.00
N TRP A 187 8.18 -13.16 -19.21
CA TRP A 187 8.43 -14.35 -18.42
C TRP A 187 8.96 -15.50 -19.27
N SER A 188 9.93 -16.24 -18.74
CA SER A 188 10.52 -17.42 -19.38
C SER A 188 11.12 -18.37 -18.34
N ASP A 189 11.38 -19.62 -18.74
CA ASP A 189 12.04 -20.63 -17.92
C ASP A 189 13.44 -20.16 -17.48
N GLU A 190 14.15 -19.37 -18.30
CA GLU A 190 15.45 -18.80 -17.94
C GLU A 190 15.33 -17.82 -16.76
N ILE A 191 14.29 -16.99 -16.76
CA ILE A 191 14.00 -16.06 -15.64
C ILE A 191 13.65 -16.83 -14.38
N ALA A 192 12.85 -17.88 -14.50
CA ALA A 192 12.45 -18.74 -13.39
C ALA A 192 13.64 -19.51 -12.77
N ALA A 193 14.54 -20.03 -13.62
CA ALA A 193 15.71 -20.78 -13.18
C ALA A 193 16.80 -19.90 -12.55
N LYS A 194 16.84 -18.62 -12.91
CA LYS A 194 17.91 -17.70 -12.53
C LYS A 194 17.85 -17.33 -11.05
N THR A 195 19.01 -17.40 -10.38
CA THR A 195 19.22 -16.78 -9.09
C THR A 195 19.71 -15.33 -9.30
N TYR A 196 18.98 -14.38 -8.76
CA TYR A 196 19.33 -12.96 -8.80
C TYR A 196 20.12 -12.63 -7.54
N GLU A 197 21.28 -12.00 -7.72
CA GLU A 197 22.09 -11.48 -6.63
C GLU A 197 22.11 -9.96 -6.70
N ILE A 198 21.70 -9.29 -5.62
CA ILE A 198 21.62 -7.86 -5.46
C ILE A 198 22.55 -7.44 -4.33
N LYS A 199 23.53 -6.56 -4.64
CA LYS A 199 24.48 -6.03 -3.66
C LYS A 199 24.19 -4.59 -3.35
N VAL A 200 24.07 -4.28 -2.07
CA VAL A 200 23.92 -2.91 -1.55
C VAL A 200 25.18 -2.55 -0.77
N PRO A 201 26.15 -1.91 -1.40
CA PRO A 201 27.41 -1.55 -0.76
C PRO A 201 27.28 -0.30 0.11
N ASN A 202 28.31 -0.09 0.94
CA ASN A 202 28.50 1.14 1.71
C ASN A 202 27.36 1.48 2.68
N LEU A 203 26.73 0.48 3.26
CA LEU A 203 25.83 0.71 4.39
C LEU A 203 26.60 1.37 5.53
N LYS A 204 25.99 2.37 6.16
CA LYS A 204 26.66 3.12 7.24
C LYS A 204 26.89 2.25 8.45
N SER A 205 28.17 2.11 8.88
CA SER A 205 28.58 1.41 10.10
C SER A 205 27.88 1.93 11.35
N GLY A 206 27.65 1.06 12.32
CA GLY A 206 26.99 1.36 13.57
C GLY A 206 25.49 1.64 13.46
N ARG A 207 24.87 1.32 12.32
CA ARG A 207 23.44 1.53 12.07
C ARG A 207 22.67 0.22 11.89
N THR A 208 21.42 0.26 12.31
CA THR A 208 20.43 -0.77 11.96
C THR A 208 19.64 -0.30 10.75
N PHE A 209 19.48 -1.19 9.79
CA PHE A 209 18.66 -0.99 8.61
C PHE A 209 17.59 -2.07 8.50
N TYR A 210 16.49 -1.73 7.87
CA TYR A 210 15.44 -2.62 7.43
C TYR A 210 15.55 -2.71 5.91
N ALA A 211 15.55 -3.93 5.37
CA ALA A 211 15.70 -4.12 3.94
C ALA A 211 14.78 -5.21 3.42
N ARG A 212 14.43 -5.14 2.15
CA ARG A 212 13.71 -6.17 1.40
C ARG A 212 13.94 -6.01 -0.10
N LEU A 213 13.61 -7.04 -0.85
CA LEU A 213 13.55 -6.98 -2.32
C LEU A 213 12.11 -6.73 -2.77
N GLY A 214 11.97 -6.04 -3.88
CA GLY A 214 10.73 -5.91 -4.62
C GLY A 214 10.95 -6.23 -6.09
N ALA A 215 10.04 -6.97 -6.71
CA ALA A 215 9.99 -7.24 -8.13
C ALA A 215 8.68 -6.73 -8.72
N ARG A 216 8.70 -6.17 -9.94
CA ARG A 216 7.50 -5.62 -10.56
C ARG A 216 7.39 -5.91 -12.05
N VAL A 217 6.16 -5.77 -12.52
CA VAL A 217 5.80 -5.92 -13.92
C VAL A 217 5.33 -4.59 -14.53
N ASP A 218 5.22 -4.54 -15.84
CA ASP A 218 4.78 -3.36 -16.61
C ASP A 218 3.25 -3.36 -16.76
N ASP A 219 2.55 -3.34 -15.62
CA ASP A 219 1.12 -3.10 -15.56
C ASP A 219 0.79 -1.60 -15.37
N SER A 220 -0.47 -1.26 -15.21
CA SER A 220 -0.91 0.14 -15.06
C SER A 220 -0.38 0.79 -13.77
N TYR A 221 -0.13 0.02 -12.72
CA TYR A 221 0.23 0.52 -11.40
C TYR A 221 1.73 0.41 -11.10
N LYS A 222 2.42 -0.55 -11.73
CA LYS A 222 3.86 -0.82 -11.55
C LYS A 222 4.26 -1.00 -10.08
N GLN A 223 3.35 -1.54 -9.28
CA GLN A 223 3.59 -1.85 -7.88
C GLN A 223 4.50 -3.07 -7.75
N PHE A 224 5.16 -3.19 -6.60
CA PHE A 224 6.09 -4.27 -6.33
C PHE A 224 5.43 -5.41 -5.56
N ASN A 225 5.75 -6.64 -5.96
CA ASN A 225 5.66 -7.81 -5.09
C ASN A 225 6.91 -7.85 -4.24
N TYR A 226 6.76 -8.00 -2.93
CA TYR A 226 7.84 -7.85 -1.96
C TYR A 226 8.23 -9.16 -1.29
N SER A 227 9.52 -9.27 -0.93
CA SER A 227 9.98 -10.24 0.07
C SER A 227 9.60 -9.79 1.49
N GLN A 228 9.80 -10.67 2.46
CA GLN A 228 9.79 -10.28 3.87
C GLN A 228 10.83 -9.19 4.16
N ILE A 229 10.58 -8.41 5.21
CA ILE A 229 11.53 -7.40 5.71
C ILE A 229 12.58 -8.09 6.57
N ILE A 230 13.85 -7.78 6.33
CA ILE A 230 14.99 -8.23 7.14
C ILE A 230 15.57 -7.06 7.93
N VAL A 231 16.15 -7.36 9.08
CA VAL A 231 16.81 -6.37 9.94
C VAL A 231 18.32 -6.60 9.90
N ILE A 232 19.06 -5.58 9.48
CA ILE A 232 20.52 -5.63 9.29
C ILE A 232 21.18 -4.69 10.29
N LYS A 233 22.05 -5.23 11.14
CA LYS A 233 22.91 -4.47 12.05
C LYS A 233 24.31 -4.39 11.43
N VAL A 234 24.70 -3.22 10.97
CA VAL A 234 26.01 -3.00 10.33
C VAL A 234 27.05 -2.73 11.43
N PRO A 235 28.15 -3.51 11.51
CA PRO A 235 29.18 -3.36 12.53
C PRO A 235 29.91 -2.00 12.47
#